data_9858c58b9ca39173dad967a78e6076b9
#
_entry.id   9858c58b9ca39173dad967a78e6076b9
#
_cell.length_a   1.000
_cell.length_b   1.000
_cell.length_c   1.000
_cell.angle_alpha   90.00
_cell.angle_beta   90.00
_cell.angle_gamma   90.00
#
_symmetry.space_group_name_H-M   'P 1'
#
loop_
_entity.id
_entity.type
_entity.pdbx_description
1 polymer ?
#
loop_
_entity_poly.entity_id
_entity_poly.type
_entity_poly.pdbx_seq_one_letter_code
_entity_poly.pdbx_strand_id
1 'polypeptide(L)'
;MAVESELRARLTVKGGYDVPFYGPGAALRRTRGILFPYTPNISVSQQVEYSQYDLVHTNYQQNAYSKTRNPGLQLTGMFVSQTPAEALYTIGVLHFLRVVTKMNFGRDDPEAGTPPPVLEFSAYGAHNFRRVPVLVGSFSYVYEDGVDYVKVEFNGETMQIPSLLNISIDLLPQYSPDKQSGFSLNDFARGNGYKGGFI
;
A
#
# COMPACT_ATOMS: atom_id res chain seq x y z
N MET A 1 9.90 -9.10 -20.86
CA MET A 1 8.72 -9.37 -19.96
C MET A 1 9.04 -9.26 -18.46
N ALA A 2 10.20 -9.67 -17.97
CA ALA A 2 10.53 -9.53 -16.52
C ALA A 2 10.72 -8.05 -16.09
N VAL A 3 11.32 -7.20 -16.91
CA VAL A 3 11.59 -5.79 -16.63
C VAL A 3 10.31 -4.96 -16.55
N GLU A 4 9.31 -5.24 -17.38
CA GLU A 4 8.01 -4.56 -17.34
C GLU A 4 7.24 -4.84 -16.05
N SER A 5 7.35 -6.04 -15.49
CA SER A 5 6.65 -6.36 -14.24
C SER A 5 7.23 -5.65 -13.04
N GLU A 6 8.53 -5.27 -13.07
CA GLU A 6 9.17 -4.52 -11.98
C GLU A 6 8.78 -3.04 -11.94
N LEU A 7 8.33 -2.49 -13.06
CA LEU A 7 7.88 -1.10 -13.15
C LEU A 7 6.41 -0.91 -12.76
N ARG A 8 5.63 -1.99 -12.72
CA ARG A 8 4.22 -1.94 -12.33
C ARG A 8 4.06 -1.64 -10.84
N ALA A 9 3.00 -0.92 -10.52
CA ALA A 9 2.63 -0.67 -9.15
C ALA A 9 2.33 -1.98 -8.42
N ARG A 10 2.96 -2.18 -7.27
CA ARG A 10 2.80 -3.38 -6.44
C ARG A 10 2.87 -3.04 -4.96
N LEU A 11 2.05 -3.73 -4.19
CA LEU A 11 2.04 -3.70 -2.74
C LEU A 11 2.31 -5.11 -2.23
N THR A 12 3.50 -5.34 -1.68
CA THR A 12 3.98 -6.68 -1.32
C THR A 12 4.31 -6.77 0.17
N VAL A 13 4.27 -7.98 0.70
CA VAL A 13 4.70 -8.22 2.08
C VAL A 13 6.21 -8.03 2.18
N LYS A 14 6.66 -7.23 3.13
CA LYS A 14 8.08 -7.01 3.42
C LYS A 14 8.73 -8.34 3.86
N GLY A 15 9.97 -8.57 3.41
CA GLY A 15 10.73 -9.74 3.85
C GLY A 15 10.84 -9.82 5.37
N GLY A 16 10.67 -11.01 5.94
CA GLY A 16 10.67 -11.25 7.37
C GLY A 16 9.29 -11.27 8.02
N TYR A 17 8.25 -10.84 7.31
CA TYR A 17 6.86 -11.03 7.74
C TYR A 17 6.24 -12.22 7.00
N ASP A 18 5.51 -13.04 7.74
CA ASP A 18 4.69 -14.10 7.17
C ASP A 18 3.23 -13.65 7.15
N VAL A 19 2.64 -13.67 5.95
CA VAL A 19 1.21 -13.40 5.75
C VAL A 19 0.62 -14.66 5.13
N PRO A 20 -0.43 -15.20 5.73
CA PRO A 20 -1.02 -16.42 5.21
C PRO A 20 -1.72 -16.17 3.87
N PHE A 21 -1.18 -16.77 2.80
CA PHE A 21 -1.79 -16.81 1.48
C PHE A 21 -2.56 -18.11 1.29
N TYR A 22 -3.64 -18.28 2.06
CA TYR A 22 -4.52 -19.44 2.01
C TYR A 22 -5.90 -19.10 1.42
N GLY A 23 -6.68 -20.11 1.10
CA GLY A 23 -8.01 -19.92 0.57
C GLY A 23 -8.02 -19.00 -0.66
N PRO A 24 -8.91 -18.00 -0.70
CA PRO A 24 -8.98 -17.05 -1.82
C PRO A 24 -7.68 -16.25 -2.03
N GLY A 25 -6.90 -16.03 -0.96
CA GLY A 25 -5.61 -15.35 -1.01
C GLY A 25 -4.50 -16.15 -1.73
N ALA A 26 -4.69 -17.45 -1.99
CA ALA A 26 -3.70 -18.29 -2.65
C ALA A 26 -3.31 -17.78 -4.05
N ALA A 27 -4.19 -17.06 -4.74
CA ALA A 27 -3.92 -16.42 -6.02
C ALA A 27 -2.77 -15.40 -5.95
N LEU A 28 -2.52 -14.81 -4.78
CA LEU A 28 -1.46 -13.82 -4.55
C LEU A 28 -0.14 -14.42 -4.06
N ARG A 29 -0.06 -15.74 -3.85
CA ARG A 29 1.15 -16.39 -3.32
C ARG A 29 2.38 -16.11 -4.18
N ARG A 30 2.24 -16.14 -5.51
CA ARG A 30 3.36 -15.91 -6.44
C ARG A 30 3.85 -14.46 -6.42
N THR A 31 2.96 -13.50 -6.28
CA THR A 31 3.28 -12.06 -6.23
C THR A 31 3.64 -11.58 -4.81
N ARG A 32 3.35 -12.38 -3.79
CA ARG A 32 3.46 -12.03 -2.37
C ARG A 32 2.74 -10.74 -1.99
N GLY A 33 1.63 -10.48 -2.66
CA GLY A 33 0.84 -9.27 -2.48
C GLY A 33 0.15 -8.82 -3.76
N ILE A 34 -0.27 -7.59 -3.79
CA ILE A 34 -1.04 -6.99 -4.89
C ILE A 34 -0.10 -6.52 -5.98
N LEU A 35 -0.32 -6.98 -7.19
CA LEU A 35 0.20 -6.40 -8.42
C LEU A 35 -0.97 -5.75 -9.16
N PHE A 36 -0.93 -4.44 -9.32
CA PHE A 36 -2.02 -3.73 -9.99
C PHE A 36 -2.07 -4.10 -11.48
N PRO A 37 -3.20 -4.58 -12.00
CA PRO A 37 -3.32 -4.97 -13.40
C PRO A 37 -3.17 -3.78 -14.34
N TYR A 38 -3.72 -2.65 -13.93
CA TYR A 38 -3.61 -1.35 -14.61
C TYR A 38 -2.86 -0.35 -13.73
N THR A 39 -2.39 0.73 -14.33
CA THR A 39 -1.75 1.83 -13.59
C THR A 39 -2.76 2.44 -12.61
N PRO A 40 -2.53 2.35 -11.30
CA PRO A 40 -3.41 3.00 -10.33
C PRO A 40 -3.21 4.52 -10.35
N ASN A 41 -4.23 5.24 -9.92
CA ASN A 41 -4.06 6.64 -9.55
C ASN A 41 -3.32 6.70 -8.21
N ILE A 42 -2.21 7.43 -8.17
CA ILE A 42 -1.37 7.59 -6.97
C ILE A 42 -1.37 9.06 -6.59
N SER A 43 -1.90 9.37 -5.42
CA SER A 43 -1.87 10.70 -4.83
C SER A 43 -0.91 10.71 -3.66
N VAL A 44 0.02 11.67 -3.66
CA VAL A 44 0.99 11.89 -2.58
C VAL A 44 0.78 13.27 -2.01
N SER A 45 0.59 13.38 -0.71
CA SER A 45 0.47 14.66 0.00
C SER A 45 1.60 14.80 1.02
N GLN A 46 2.35 15.89 0.93
CA GLN A 46 3.40 16.24 1.87
C GLN A 46 2.98 17.44 2.71
N GLN A 47 3.14 17.35 4.02
CA GLN A 47 2.79 18.43 4.94
C GLN A 47 3.96 18.78 5.84
N VAL A 48 4.20 20.10 5.96
CA VAL A 48 5.20 20.68 6.86
C VAL A 48 4.48 21.51 7.91
N GLU A 49 4.86 21.33 9.17
CA GLU A 49 4.30 22.09 10.29
C GLU A 49 5.27 23.17 10.74
N TYR A 50 4.73 24.37 10.91
CA TYR A 50 5.42 25.53 11.45
C TYR A 50 4.71 26.02 12.69
N SER A 51 5.47 26.33 13.72
CA SER A 51 4.98 27.07 14.89
C SER A 51 5.04 28.55 14.60
N GLN A 52 3.96 29.27 14.92
CA GLN A 52 3.87 30.72 14.70
C GLN A 52 4.27 31.45 15.98
N TYR A 53 5.10 32.47 15.83
CA TYR A 53 5.51 33.35 16.92
C TYR A 53 5.07 34.77 16.61
N ASP A 54 4.19 35.31 17.47
CA ASP A 54 3.72 36.69 17.42
C ASP A 54 4.58 37.52 18.39
N LEU A 55 5.50 38.27 17.82
CA LEU A 55 6.32 39.19 18.60
C LEU A 55 5.59 40.54 18.75
N VAL A 56 5.62 41.11 19.96
CA VAL A 56 5.00 42.41 20.24
C VAL A 56 5.76 43.52 19.49
N HIS A 57 5.01 44.45 18.91
CA HIS A 57 5.57 45.58 18.15
C HIS A 57 6.30 45.20 16.83
N THR A 58 5.92 44.12 16.19
CA THR A 58 6.40 43.76 14.84
C THR A 58 5.25 43.79 13.82
N ASN A 59 5.59 44.09 12.57
CA ASN A 59 4.64 44.09 11.47
C ASN A 59 4.48 42.72 10.81
N TYR A 60 5.35 41.75 11.14
CA TYR A 60 5.43 40.44 10.49
C TYR A 60 5.52 39.34 11.51
N GLN A 61 4.71 38.31 11.29
CA GLN A 61 4.73 37.07 12.07
C GLN A 61 5.95 36.22 11.68
N GLN A 62 6.58 35.57 12.64
CA GLN A 62 7.65 34.63 12.41
C GLN A 62 7.15 33.21 12.46
N ASN A 63 7.61 32.36 11.52
CA ASN A 63 7.31 30.95 11.46
C ASN A 63 8.57 30.14 11.72
N ALA A 64 8.56 29.30 12.75
CA ALA A 64 9.65 28.38 13.03
C ALA A 64 9.25 26.97 12.57
N TYR A 65 10.15 26.29 11.89
CA TYR A 65 9.96 24.90 11.50
C TYR A 65 9.78 24.00 12.73
N SER A 66 8.73 23.21 12.76
CA SER A 66 8.46 22.24 13.80
C SER A 66 8.84 20.83 13.34
N LYS A 67 8.17 20.35 12.29
CA LYS A 67 8.44 19.00 11.74
C LYS A 67 7.86 18.86 10.33
N THR A 68 8.38 17.89 9.61
CA THR A 68 7.76 17.38 8.39
C THR A 68 6.99 16.10 8.75
N ARG A 69 5.72 16.01 8.38
CA ARG A 69 4.94 14.80 8.55
C ARG A 69 5.31 13.78 7.47
N ASN A 70 5.16 12.50 7.81
CA ASN A 70 5.23 11.47 6.78
C ASN A 70 4.18 11.76 5.70
N PRO A 71 4.53 11.61 4.42
CA PRO A 71 3.58 11.87 3.34
C PRO A 71 2.39 10.92 3.42
N GLY A 72 1.20 11.43 3.16
CA GLY A 72 0.03 10.61 2.88
C GLY A 72 0.14 10.02 1.48
N LEU A 73 -0.10 8.74 1.33
CA LEU A 73 -0.03 8.03 0.06
C LEU A 73 -1.36 7.32 -0.18
N GLN A 74 -2.12 7.75 -1.16
CA GLN A 74 -3.39 7.14 -1.55
C GLN A 74 -3.27 6.49 -2.91
N LEU A 75 -3.75 5.27 -3.01
CA LEU A 75 -3.80 4.48 -4.24
C LEU A 75 -5.25 4.20 -4.60
N THR A 76 -5.64 4.47 -5.84
CA THR A 76 -6.93 4.03 -6.37
C THR A 76 -6.69 3.21 -7.62
N GLY A 77 -7.07 1.93 -7.58
CA GLY A 77 -6.84 0.98 -8.65
C GLY A 77 -8.12 0.31 -9.12
N MET A 78 -8.22 0.16 -10.43
CA MET A 78 -9.30 -0.58 -11.08
C MET A 78 -8.86 -2.02 -11.34
N PHE A 79 -9.70 -2.96 -10.95
CA PHE A 79 -9.52 -4.39 -11.21
C PHE A 79 -10.63 -4.86 -12.14
N VAL A 80 -10.22 -5.30 -13.33
CA VAL A 80 -11.12 -5.86 -14.33
C VAL A 80 -10.93 -7.37 -14.37
N SER A 81 -12.02 -8.10 -14.30
CA SER A 81 -12.04 -9.56 -14.33
C SER A 81 -12.82 -10.02 -15.55
N GLN A 82 -12.14 -10.58 -16.54
CA GLN A 82 -12.74 -11.15 -17.74
C GLN A 82 -12.71 -12.68 -17.72
N THR A 83 -11.79 -13.23 -16.93
CA THR A 83 -11.60 -14.68 -16.79
C THR A 83 -11.80 -15.13 -15.35
N PRO A 84 -12.14 -16.40 -15.10
CA PRO A 84 -12.24 -16.93 -13.75
C PRO A 84 -10.96 -16.77 -12.93
N ALA A 85 -9.78 -16.85 -13.56
CA ALA A 85 -8.50 -16.66 -12.89
C ALA A 85 -8.29 -15.22 -12.42
N GLU A 86 -8.68 -14.23 -13.22
CA GLU A 86 -8.63 -12.82 -12.85
C GLU A 86 -9.63 -12.49 -11.75
N ALA A 87 -10.81 -13.08 -11.80
CA ALA A 87 -11.82 -12.91 -10.77
C ALA A 87 -11.37 -13.51 -9.42
N LEU A 88 -10.73 -14.69 -9.43
CA LEU A 88 -10.09 -15.25 -8.23
C LEU A 88 -8.97 -14.35 -7.70
N TYR A 89 -8.19 -13.74 -8.60
CA TYR A 89 -7.17 -12.77 -8.21
C TYR A 89 -7.78 -11.56 -7.52
N THR A 90 -8.86 -11.00 -8.06
CA THR A 90 -9.57 -9.84 -7.49
C THR A 90 -10.12 -10.14 -6.10
N ILE A 91 -10.72 -11.31 -5.90
CA ILE A 91 -11.15 -11.75 -4.56
C ILE A 91 -9.93 -11.94 -3.65
N GLY A 92 -8.86 -12.53 -4.15
CA GLY A 92 -7.60 -12.66 -3.43
C GLY A 92 -7.08 -11.33 -2.91
N VAL A 93 -7.14 -10.27 -3.71
CA VAL A 93 -6.76 -8.90 -3.32
C VAL A 93 -7.61 -8.40 -2.16
N LEU A 94 -8.94 -8.57 -2.21
CA LEU A 94 -9.81 -8.17 -1.10
C LEU A 94 -9.50 -8.93 0.19
N HIS A 95 -9.30 -10.25 0.08
CA HIS A 95 -8.91 -11.07 1.24
C HIS A 95 -7.55 -10.66 1.81
N PHE A 96 -6.57 -10.40 0.96
CA PHE A 96 -5.27 -9.91 1.37
C PHE A 96 -5.39 -8.60 2.16
N LEU A 97 -6.12 -7.61 1.66
CA LEU A 97 -6.32 -6.33 2.35
C LEU A 97 -7.01 -6.51 3.71
N ARG A 98 -7.98 -7.43 3.79
CA ARG A 98 -8.64 -7.77 5.05
C ARG A 98 -7.69 -8.41 6.06
N VAL A 99 -6.76 -9.25 5.59
CA VAL A 99 -5.77 -9.92 6.46
C VAL A 99 -4.73 -8.94 6.96
N VAL A 100 -4.11 -8.16 6.06
CA VAL A 100 -3.02 -7.24 6.43
C VAL A 100 -3.46 -6.02 7.25
N THR A 101 -4.76 -5.83 7.44
CA THR A 101 -5.31 -4.82 8.35
C THR A 101 -5.71 -5.38 9.72
N LYS A 102 -5.48 -6.66 9.96
CA LYS A 102 -5.80 -7.33 11.23
C LYS A 102 -4.52 -7.71 11.96
N MET A 103 -4.57 -7.61 13.28
CA MET A 103 -3.56 -8.20 14.16
C MET A 103 -3.90 -9.67 14.42
N ASN A 104 -2.92 -10.46 14.77
CA ASN A 104 -3.16 -11.79 15.32
C ASN A 104 -3.81 -11.66 16.69
N PHE A 105 -5.06 -12.05 16.77
CA PHE A 105 -5.86 -11.97 18.00
C PHE A 105 -6.68 -13.24 18.14
N GLY A 106 -6.38 -13.99 19.15
CA GLY A 106 -7.10 -15.22 19.48
C GLY A 106 -6.56 -15.83 20.78
N ARG A 107 -7.41 -16.54 21.50
CA ARG A 107 -7.05 -17.14 22.79
C ARG A 107 -5.97 -18.21 22.65
N ASP A 108 -6.02 -18.95 21.54
CA ASP A 108 -5.15 -20.10 21.28
C ASP A 108 -4.14 -19.83 20.17
N ASP A 109 -3.99 -18.56 19.74
CA ASP A 109 -3.03 -18.16 18.72
C ASP A 109 -1.66 -17.89 19.38
N PRO A 110 -0.62 -18.67 19.06
CA PRO A 110 0.73 -18.47 19.61
C PRO A 110 1.35 -17.12 19.23
N GLU A 111 0.86 -16.49 18.18
CA GLU A 111 1.30 -15.18 17.69
C GLU A 111 0.35 -14.05 18.11
N ALA A 112 -0.56 -14.30 19.06
CA ALA A 112 -1.50 -13.31 19.57
C ALA A 112 -0.77 -12.04 20.04
N GLY A 113 -1.27 -10.88 19.58
CA GLY A 113 -0.64 -9.59 19.87
C GLY A 113 0.31 -9.09 18.78
N THR A 114 0.65 -9.91 17.78
CA THR A 114 1.44 -9.45 16.63
C THR A 114 0.64 -8.43 15.82
N PRO A 115 1.19 -7.21 15.63
CA PRO A 115 0.50 -6.14 14.90
C PRO A 115 0.42 -6.44 13.41
N PRO A 116 -0.41 -5.68 12.65
CA PRO A 116 -0.45 -5.74 11.20
C PRO A 116 0.94 -5.61 10.57
N PRO A 117 1.23 -6.37 9.51
CA PRO A 117 2.55 -6.39 8.89
C PRO A 117 2.88 -5.09 8.17
N VAL A 118 4.17 -4.73 8.15
CA VAL A 118 4.67 -3.67 7.27
C VAL A 118 4.77 -4.23 5.86
N LEU A 119 4.20 -3.51 4.91
CA LEU A 119 4.26 -3.83 3.49
C LEU A 119 5.31 -2.99 2.78
N GLU A 120 5.66 -3.37 1.56
CA GLU A 120 6.52 -2.60 0.66
C GLU A 120 5.72 -2.15 -0.56
N PHE A 121 5.67 -0.85 -0.78
CA PHE A 121 5.10 -0.27 -1.99
C PHE A 121 6.20 0.05 -3.00
N SER A 122 6.00 -0.35 -4.26
CA SER A 122 6.90 -0.02 -5.36
C SER A 122 6.11 0.30 -6.61
N ALA A 123 6.49 1.36 -7.32
CA ALA A 123 5.89 1.77 -8.58
C ALA A 123 6.84 2.64 -9.40
N TYR A 124 6.73 2.56 -10.71
CA TYR A 124 7.38 3.45 -11.69
C TYR A 124 8.91 3.51 -11.63
N GLY A 125 9.53 2.46 -11.09
CA GLY A 125 10.98 2.32 -11.13
C GLY A 125 11.74 2.93 -9.95
N ALA A 126 13.06 2.98 -10.08
CA ALA A 126 13.99 3.16 -8.97
C ALA A 126 14.05 4.60 -8.41
N HIS A 127 13.59 5.60 -9.17
CA HIS A 127 13.65 7.02 -8.79
C HIS A 127 12.30 7.59 -8.37
N ASN A 128 11.28 6.73 -8.23
CA ASN A 128 9.96 7.13 -7.79
C ASN A 128 9.61 6.38 -6.49
N PHE A 129 8.85 5.28 -6.57
CA PHE A 129 8.52 4.49 -5.39
C PHE A 129 9.31 3.19 -5.41
N ARG A 130 10.33 3.07 -4.54
CA ARG A 130 11.15 1.88 -4.46
C ARG A 130 11.14 1.32 -3.05
N ARG A 131 10.40 0.21 -2.85
CA ARG A 131 10.31 -0.49 -1.56
C ARG A 131 10.01 0.46 -0.39
N VAL A 132 9.06 1.36 -0.60
CA VAL A 132 8.60 2.27 0.44
C VAL A 132 7.91 1.43 1.52
N PRO A 133 8.39 1.43 2.76
CA PRO A 133 7.73 0.70 3.83
C PRO A 133 6.45 1.42 4.22
N VAL A 134 5.33 0.71 4.16
CA VAL A 134 4.00 1.27 4.38
C VAL A 134 3.14 0.35 5.25
N LEU A 135 2.23 0.97 5.98
CA LEU A 135 1.11 0.30 6.63
C LEU A 135 -0.17 0.62 5.85
N VAL A 136 -1.11 -0.30 5.85
CA VAL A 136 -2.46 -0.01 5.35
C VAL A 136 -3.26 0.67 6.43
N GLY A 137 -3.51 1.97 6.26
CA GLY A 137 -4.32 2.76 7.19
C GLY A 137 -5.80 2.51 7.01
N SER A 138 -6.26 2.53 5.77
CA SER A 138 -7.64 2.21 5.40
C SER A 138 -7.70 1.63 3.99
N PHE A 139 -8.78 0.93 3.69
CA PHE A 139 -9.13 0.58 2.32
C PHE A 139 -10.65 0.58 2.16
N SER A 140 -11.08 0.94 0.97
CA SER A 140 -12.46 0.86 0.54
C SER A 140 -12.53 0.25 -0.85
N TYR A 141 -13.65 -0.35 -1.17
CA TYR A 141 -13.90 -0.88 -2.50
C TYR A 141 -15.35 -0.66 -2.90
N VAL A 142 -15.56 -0.48 -4.19
CA VAL A 142 -16.87 -0.27 -4.78
C VAL A 142 -17.06 -1.27 -5.90
N TYR A 143 -18.15 -2.03 -5.83
CA TYR A 143 -18.64 -2.80 -6.96
C TYR A 143 -19.46 -1.86 -7.83
N GLU A 144 -19.02 -1.69 -9.08
CA GLU A 144 -19.74 -0.86 -10.03
C GLU A 144 -21.06 -1.54 -10.41
N ASP A 145 -22.10 -0.74 -10.60
CA ASP A 145 -23.38 -1.19 -11.11
C ASP A 145 -23.35 -1.35 -12.64
N GLY A 146 -24.29 -2.13 -13.18
CA GLY A 146 -24.42 -2.30 -14.61
C GLY A 146 -23.29 -3.08 -15.30
N VAL A 147 -22.46 -3.80 -14.54
CA VAL A 147 -21.38 -4.64 -15.08
C VAL A 147 -21.77 -6.13 -15.08
N ASP A 148 -21.15 -6.89 -15.98
CA ASP A 148 -21.36 -8.34 -16.05
C ASP A 148 -20.72 -9.08 -14.86
N TYR A 149 -21.14 -10.31 -14.67
CA TYR A 149 -20.60 -11.21 -13.66
C TYR A 149 -19.71 -12.29 -14.31
N VAL A 150 -18.59 -12.58 -13.64
CA VAL A 150 -17.74 -13.71 -13.97
C VAL A 150 -18.06 -14.86 -13.01
N LYS A 151 -18.46 -16.00 -13.55
CA LYS A 151 -18.69 -17.22 -12.76
C LYS A 151 -17.36 -17.86 -12.40
N VAL A 152 -17.16 -18.16 -11.13
CA VAL A 152 -15.95 -18.78 -10.59
C VAL A 152 -16.32 -19.94 -9.70
N GLU A 153 -15.60 -21.06 -9.83
CA GLU A 153 -15.69 -22.19 -8.93
C GLU A 153 -14.45 -22.21 -8.01
N PHE A 154 -14.69 -22.23 -6.72
CA PHE A 154 -13.64 -22.27 -5.72
C PHE A 154 -14.05 -23.23 -4.58
N ASN A 155 -13.21 -24.23 -4.30
CA ASN A 155 -13.44 -25.25 -3.26
C ASN A 155 -14.83 -25.95 -3.35
N GLY A 156 -15.36 -26.14 -4.56
CA GLY A 156 -16.66 -26.75 -4.80
C GLY A 156 -17.85 -25.81 -4.65
N GLU A 157 -17.62 -24.55 -4.35
CA GLU A 157 -18.64 -23.50 -4.34
C GLU A 157 -18.57 -22.64 -5.59
N THR A 158 -19.74 -22.28 -6.12
CA THR A 158 -19.85 -21.35 -7.25
C THR A 158 -20.06 -19.93 -6.74
N MET A 159 -19.24 -19.00 -7.22
CA MET A 159 -19.35 -17.56 -6.94
C MET A 159 -19.60 -16.80 -8.22
N GLN A 160 -20.31 -15.68 -8.13
CA GLN A 160 -20.44 -14.69 -9.21
C GLN A 160 -19.79 -13.40 -8.75
N ILE A 161 -18.78 -12.95 -9.50
CA ILE A 161 -17.95 -11.80 -9.15
C ILE A 161 -18.19 -10.74 -10.21
N PRO A 162 -18.54 -9.49 -9.83
CA PRO A 162 -18.65 -8.40 -10.78
C PRO A 162 -17.36 -8.23 -11.56
N SER A 163 -17.47 -7.99 -12.86
CA SER A 163 -16.33 -7.89 -13.77
C SER A 163 -15.46 -6.65 -13.51
N LEU A 164 -15.97 -5.66 -12.78
CA LEU A 164 -15.29 -4.42 -12.47
C LEU A 164 -15.35 -4.11 -10.97
N LEU A 165 -14.19 -3.82 -10.40
CA LEU A 165 -14.03 -3.45 -9.00
C LEU A 165 -13.04 -2.29 -8.88
N ASN A 166 -13.44 -1.22 -8.21
CA ASN A 166 -12.56 -0.12 -7.83
C ASN A 166 -12.15 -0.26 -6.37
N ILE A 167 -10.84 -0.19 -6.11
CA ILE A 167 -10.27 -0.28 -4.76
C ILE A 167 -9.46 0.98 -4.49
N SER A 168 -9.76 1.64 -3.36
CA SER A 168 -8.95 2.73 -2.81
C SER A 168 -8.26 2.26 -1.55
N ILE A 169 -6.97 2.56 -1.41
CA ILE A 169 -6.11 2.16 -0.30
C ILE A 169 -5.34 3.37 0.18
N ASP A 170 -5.46 3.69 1.46
CA ASP A 170 -4.65 4.71 2.11
C ASP A 170 -3.46 4.04 2.79
N LEU A 171 -2.27 4.44 2.39
CA LEU A 171 -1.02 3.92 2.89
C LEU A 171 -0.32 4.94 3.78
N LEU A 172 0.21 4.45 4.89
CA LEU A 172 0.97 5.23 5.85
C LEU A 172 2.44 4.82 5.77
N PRO A 173 3.32 5.64 5.19
CA PRO A 173 4.75 5.36 5.19
C PRO A 173 5.29 5.25 6.62
N GLN A 174 5.99 4.14 6.91
CA GLN A 174 6.50 3.83 8.23
C GLN A 174 8.00 3.49 8.14
N TYR A 175 8.83 4.41 8.57
CA TYR A 175 10.28 4.22 8.61
C TYR A 175 10.73 3.76 10.01
N SER A 176 11.67 2.81 10.07
CA SER A 176 12.29 2.45 11.34
C SER A 176 13.19 3.59 11.86
N PRO A 177 13.39 3.70 13.19
CA PRO A 177 14.29 4.71 13.78
C PRO A 177 15.70 4.67 13.18
N ASP A 178 16.26 3.46 12.98
CA ASP A 178 17.59 3.29 12.36
C ASP A 178 17.65 3.85 10.94
N LYS A 179 16.57 3.67 10.17
CA LYS A 179 16.48 4.21 8.83
C LYS A 179 16.36 5.72 8.83
N GLN A 180 15.59 6.29 9.77
CA GLN A 180 15.45 7.73 9.92
C GLN A 180 16.76 8.38 10.35
N SER A 181 17.54 7.76 11.25
CA SER A 181 18.84 8.27 11.70
C SER A 181 19.89 8.33 10.58
N GLY A 182 19.77 7.45 9.60
CA GLY A 182 20.61 7.42 8.41
C GLY A 182 20.17 8.34 7.27
N PHE A 183 19.15 9.19 7.46
CA PHE A 183 18.66 10.09 6.42
C PHE A 183 19.70 11.19 6.12
N SER A 184 20.02 11.37 4.84
CA SER A 184 20.89 12.43 4.34
C SER A 184 20.13 13.26 3.30
N LEU A 185 19.96 14.55 3.58
CA LEU A 185 19.31 15.47 2.64
C LEU A 185 20.09 15.59 1.33
N ASN A 186 21.41 15.55 1.39
CA ASN A 186 22.26 15.61 0.20
C ASN A 186 22.09 14.38 -0.70
N ASP A 187 21.98 13.19 -0.09
CA ASP A 187 21.75 11.96 -0.85
C ASP A 187 20.31 11.91 -1.39
N PHE A 188 19.35 12.44 -0.63
CA PHE A 188 17.99 12.59 -1.10
C PHE A 188 17.91 13.51 -2.31
N ALA A 189 18.56 14.67 -2.27
CA ALA A 189 18.65 15.62 -3.38
C ALA A 189 19.32 15.04 -4.65
N ARG A 190 20.26 14.12 -4.47
CA ARG A 190 20.91 13.37 -5.58
C ARG A 190 20.06 12.22 -6.12
N GLY A 191 18.86 12.00 -5.59
CA GLY A 191 17.97 10.89 -5.95
C GLY A 191 18.35 9.54 -5.33
N ASN A 192 19.28 9.50 -4.38
CA ASN A 192 19.66 8.29 -3.67
C ASN A 192 18.68 7.94 -2.53
N GLY A 193 17.96 8.94 -2.00
CA GLY A 193 16.94 8.75 -0.98
C GLY A 193 15.81 7.81 -1.42
N TYR A 194 15.37 7.93 -2.68
CA TYR A 194 14.38 7.02 -3.25
C TYR A 194 14.85 5.56 -3.29
N LYS A 195 16.16 5.31 -3.48
CA LYS A 195 16.73 3.96 -3.38
C LYS A 195 16.60 3.39 -1.97
N GLY A 196 16.59 4.24 -0.96
CA GLY A 196 16.32 3.90 0.44
C GLY A 196 14.84 3.75 0.78
N GLY A 197 13.93 4.03 -0.14
CA GLY A 197 12.47 3.99 0.07
C GLY A 197 11.92 5.18 0.83
N PHE A 198 12.64 6.29 0.89
CA PHE A 198 12.10 7.60 1.30
C PHE A 198 11.32 8.22 0.13
N ILE A 199 10.26 8.94 0.43
CA ILE A 199 9.40 9.66 -0.51
C ILE A 199 9.11 11.05 0.02
#